data_85cb88c0faaca75c1f3c7bab77a1ebf6
#
_entry.id   85cb88c0faaca75c1f3c7bab77a1ebf6
#
_cell.length_a   1.000
_cell.length_b   1.000
_cell.length_c   1.000
_cell.angle_alpha   90.00
_cell.angle_beta   90.00
_cell.angle_gamma   90.00
#
_symmetry.space_group_name_H-M   'P 1'
#
loop_
_entity.id
_entity.type
_entity.pdbx_description
1 polymer ?
#
loop_
_entity_poly.entity_id
_entity_poly.type
_entity_poly.pdbx_seq_one_letter_code
_entity_poly.pdbx_strand_id
1 'polypeptide(L)'
;MNKASKSELSILVVDDDENIRLVLSKALEKEGYRVSTAKSGEEALSILQRSFFHVVISDIMMAEMNGIELLHQIKEMNSLMQIYIMTEHSTLPHVIQCMKGGAYDYFEKPLQLKDVMTSLNEASRRAARWKELYGKHSIPAKTDQVTAE
;
A
#
# COMPACT_ATOMS: atom_id res chain seq x y z
N MET A 1 18.45 -12.51 0.29
CA MET A 1 18.59 -12.22 0.78
C MET A 1 17.98 -11.62 1.54
N ASN A 2 17.37 -11.28 1.67
CA ASN A 2 17.09 -10.51 2.41
C ASN A 2 15.76 -10.71 2.97
N LYS A 3 15.48 -11.74 3.74
CA LYS A 3 14.27 -11.96 4.44
C LYS A 3 14.02 -10.88 5.44
N ALA A 4 15.09 -10.32 5.97
CA ALA A 4 14.96 -9.23 6.92
C ALA A 4 14.30 -8.04 6.26
N SER A 5 14.66 -7.73 5.04
CA SER A 5 14.07 -6.62 4.33
C SER A 5 12.59 -6.82 4.11
N LYS A 6 12.20 -8.03 3.73
CA LYS A 6 10.80 -8.32 3.50
C LYS A 6 9.99 -8.23 4.78
N SER A 7 10.51 -8.81 5.84
CA SER A 7 9.75 -8.81 7.09
C SER A 7 9.61 -7.41 7.66
N GLU A 8 10.45 -6.47 7.23
CA GLU A 8 10.32 -5.10 7.68
C GLU A 8 9.29 -4.32 6.88
N LEU A 9 8.90 -4.84 5.73
CA LEU A 9 7.93 -4.14 4.90
C LEU A 9 6.53 -4.52 5.33
N SER A 10 5.76 -3.55 5.77
CA SER A 10 4.39 -3.80 6.19
C SER A 10 3.43 -3.30 5.13
N ILE A 11 2.43 -4.11 4.85
CA ILE A 11 1.50 -3.90 3.77
C ILE A 11 0.08 -3.92 4.30
N LEU A 12 -0.72 -2.97 3.86
CA LEU A 12 -2.14 -2.95 4.17
C LEU A 12 -2.91 -3.27 2.89
N VAL A 13 -3.72 -4.31 2.92
CA VAL A 13 -4.54 -4.71 1.77
C VAL A 13 -5.96 -4.23 1.99
N VAL A 14 -6.48 -3.44 1.06
CA VAL A 14 -7.80 -2.85 1.18
C VAL A 14 -8.68 -3.33 0.04
N ASP A 15 -9.73 -4.05 0.37
CA ASP A 15 -10.66 -4.58 -0.63
C ASP A 15 -11.93 -4.96 0.11
N ASP A 16 -13.10 -4.67 -0.46
CA ASP A 16 -14.33 -5.03 0.20
C ASP A 16 -14.69 -6.50 0.00
N ASP A 17 -13.96 -7.21 -0.85
CA ASP A 17 -14.16 -8.63 -1.07
C ASP A 17 -13.29 -9.42 -0.09
N GLU A 18 -13.93 -10.14 0.81
CA GLU A 18 -13.22 -10.89 1.83
C GLU A 18 -12.31 -11.95 1.24
N ASN A 19 -12.72 -12.59 0.16
CA ASN A 19 -11.89 -13.62 -0.45
C ASN A 19 -10.60 -13.05 -1.00
N ILE A 20 -10.68 -11.88 -1.59
CA ILE A 20 -9.48 -11.26 -2.13
C ILE A 20 -8.54 -10.88 -1.00
N ARG A 21 -9.08 -10.29 0.07
CA ARG A 21 -8.26 -9.95 1.23
C ARG A 21 -7.55 -11.18 1.77
N LEU A 22 -8.28 -12.27 1.89
CA LEU A 22 -7.73 -13.48 2.47
C LEU A 22 -6.66 -14.10 1.58
N VAL A 23 -6.95 -14.26 0.30
CA VAL A 23 -6.02 -14.89 -0.62
C VAL A 23 -4.76 -14.05 -0.77
N LEU A 24 -4.92 -12.76 -0.95
CA LEU A 24 -3.77 -11.89 -1.16
C LEU A 24 -2.93 -11.78 0.09
N SER A 25 -3.55 -11.63 1.26
CA SER A 25 -2.77 -11.49 2.47
C SER A 25 -2.00 -12.77 2.78
N LYS A 26 -2.60 -13.92 2.56
CA LYS A 26 -1.90 -15.17 2.79
C LYS A 26 -0.73 -15.35 1.84
N ALA A 27 -0.91 -14.98 0.59
CA ALA A 27 0.16 -15.09 -0.39
C ALA A 27 1.32 -14.18 -0.02
N LEU A 28 1.01 -12.97 0.42
CA LEU A 28 2.06 -12.03 0.79
C LEU A 28 2.77 -12.44 2.07
N GLU A 29 2.02 -12.96 3.04
CA GLU A 29 2.63 -13.43 4.27
C GLU A 29 3.57 -14.58 4.02
N LYS A 30 3.19 -15.43 3.08
CA LYS A 30 4.02 -16.56 2.73
C LYS A 30 5.36 -16.10 2.17
N GLU A 31 5.37 -14.94 1.53
CA GLU A 31 6.60 -14.39 0.97
C GLU A 31 7.40 -13.62 2.01
N GLY A 32 6.91 -13.50 3.23
CA GLY A 32 7.67 -12.88 4.30
C GLY A 32 7.25 -11.47 4.66
N TYR A 33 6.21 -10.95 4.06
CA TYR A 33 5.73 -9.60 4.37
C TYR A 33 4.80 -9.60 5.58
N ARG A 34 4.73 -8.49 6.27
CA ARG A 34 3.76 -8.30 7.33
C ARG A 34 2.53 -7.66 6.73
N VAL A 35 1.38 -8.26 6.91
CA VAL A 35 0.17 -7.85 6.20
C VAL A 35 -0.97 -7.64 7.16
N SER A 36 -1.67 -6.53 6.98
CA SER A 36 -2.94 -6.28 7.63
C SER A 36 -3.96 -6.02 6.55
N THR A 37 -5.23 -6.12 6.90
CA THR A 37 -6.28 -5.93 5.90
C THR A 37 -7.31 -4.93 6.39
N ALA A 38 -8.00 -4.31 5.44
CA ALA A 38 -9.11 -3.42 5.71
C ALA A 38 -10.20 -3.70 4.69
N LYS A 39 -11.45 -3.61 5.09
CA LYS A 39 -12.55 -3.92 4.20
C LYS A 39 -13.14 -2.70 3.52
N SER A 40 -12.65 -1.53 3.85
CA SER A 40 -13.16 -0.28 3.26
C SER A 40 -12.09 0.79 3.36
N GLY A 41 -12.31 1.85 2.62
CA GLY A 41 -11.40 3.00 2.69
C GLY A 41 -11.43 3.64 4.05
N GLU A 42 -12.60 3.71 4.67
CA GLU A 42 -12.74 4.29 6.00
C GLU A 42 -11.96 3.49 7.02
N GLU A 43 -12.07 2.17 6.94
CA GLU A 43 -11.33 1.35 7.87
C GLU A 43 -9.83 1.47 7.63
N ALA A 44 -9.44 1.55 6.37
CA ALA A 44 -8.03 1.73 6.03
C ALA A 44 -7.48 3.02 6.63
N LEU A 45 -8.22 4.11 6.51
CA LEU A 45 -7.76 5.38 7.06
C LEU A 45 -7.66 5.31 8.57
N SER A 46 -8.61 4.63 9.20
CA SER A 46 -8.58 4.46 10.64
C SER A 46 -7.34 3.69 11.08
N ILE A 47 -7.01 2.63 10.36
CA ILE A 47 -5.84 1.83 10.67
C ILE A 47 -4.57 2.67 10.45
N LEU A 48 -4.53 3.44 9.37
CA LEU A 48 -3.35 4.23 9.05
C LEU A 48 -3.12 5.36 10.03
N GLN A 49 -4.15 5.75 10.76
CA GLN A 49 -3.97 6.74 11.80
C GLN A 49 -3.32 6.18 13.04
N ARG A 50 -3.31 4.87 13.18
CA ARG A 50 -2.75 4.25 14.36
C ARG A 50 -1.46 3.49 14.10
N SER A 51 -1.21 3.14 12.86
CA SER A 51 -0.07 2.29 12.52
C SER A 51 0.57 2.74 11.24
N PHE A 52 1.85 2.51 11.15
CA PHE A 52 2.59 2.86 9.94
C PHE A 52 2.66 1.66 9.00
N PHE A 53 2.48 1.92 7.71
CA PHE A 53 2.65 0.91 6.68
C PHE A 53 3.50 1.50 5.57
N HIS A 54 4.28 0.65 4.94
CA HIS A 54 5.09 1.08 3.81
C HIS A 54 4.28 1.10 2.53
N VAL A 55 3.37 0.16 2.40
CA VAL A 55 2.64 -0.06 1.16
C VAL A 55 1.16 -0.28 1.46
N VAL A 56 0.31 0.32 0.65
CA VAL A 56 -1.12 0.03 0.67
C VAL A 56 -1.49 -0.51 -0.69
N ILE A 57 -2.15 -1.65 -0.74
CA ILE A 57 -2.66 -2.23 -1.98
C ILE A 57 -4.17 -2.13 -1.90
N SER A 58 -4.79 -1.32 -2.75
CA SER A 58 -6.21 -1.02 -2.63
C SER A 58 -6.96 -1.26 -3.92
N ASP A 59 -8.14 -1.86 -3.79
CA ASP A 59 -9.07 -1.94 -4.87
C ASP A 59 -9.60 -0.54 -5.18
N ILE A 60 -9.92 -0.29 -6.43
CA ILE A 60 -10.44 0.99 -6.83
C ILE A 60 -11.95 1.05 -6.65
N MET A 61 -12.63 -0.06 -6.88
CA MET A 61 -14.09 -0.11 -6.82
C MET A 61 -14.54 -0.60 -5.47
N MET A 62 -14.80 0.32 -4.57
CA MET A 62 -15.32 -0.03 -3.26
C MET A 62 -16.59 0.76 -3.00
N ALA A 63 -17.38 0.28 -2.05
CA ALA A 63 -18.75 0.72 -1.89
C ALA A 63 -18.89 2.19 -1.58
N GLU A 64 -18.17 2.69 -0.62
CA GLU A 64 -18.38 4.07 -0.20
C GLU A 64 -17.29 5.01 -0.62
N MET A 65 -16.09 4.72 -0.23
CA MET A 65 -14.94 5.51 -0.64
C MET A 65 -14.19 4.70 -1.68
N ASN A 66 -14.05 5.21 -2.91
CA ASN A 66 -13.34 4.44 -3.91
C ASN A 66 -11.82 4.58 -3.71
N GLY A 67 -11.08 3.74 -4.43
CA GLY A 67 -9.63 3.68 -4.24
C GLY A 67 -8.90 4.94 -4.66
N ILE A 68 -9.45 5.71 -5.59
CA ILE A 68 -8.82 6.95 -6.01
C ILE A 68 -8.93 7.99 -4.90
N GLU A 69 -10.08 8.06 -4.27
CA GLU A 69 -10.26 8.96 -3.16
C GLU A 69 -9.37 8.58 -1.99
N LEU A 70 -9.27 7.28 -1.73
CA LEU A 70 -8.41 6.79 -0.67
C LEU A 70 -6.94 7.14 -0.98
N LEU A 71 -6.54 6.98 -2.23
CA LEU A 71 -5.20 7.33 -2.66
C LEU A 71 -4.88 8.79 -2.33
N HIS A 72 -5.80 9.68 -2.66
CA HIS A 72 -5.57 11.10 -2.39
C HIS A 72 -5.43 11.37 -0.89
N GLN A 73 -6.27 10.76 -0.09
CA GLN A 73 -6.23 11.00 1.34
C GLN A 73 -4.97 10.43 1.97
N ILE A 74 -4.54 9.28 1.50
CA ILE A 74 -3.31 8.69 2.02
C ILE A 74 -2.10 9.56 1.66
N LYS A 75 -2.06 10.05 0.43
CA LYS A 75 -0.94 10.87 0.02
C LYS A 75 -0.87 12.18 0.80
N GLU A 76 -1.99 12.72 1.19
CA GLU A 76 -1.99 13.90 2.04
C GLU A 76 -1.50 13.57 3.43
N MET A 77 -1.83 12.38 3.89
CA MET A 77 -1.45 11.95 5.21
C MET A 77 0.04 11.62 5.28
N ASN A 78 0.56 10.96 4.27
CA ASN A 78 1.96 10.56 4.24
C ASN A 78 2.39 10.33 2.80
N SER A 79 3.09 11.31 2.24
CA SER A 79 3.45 11.26 0.83
C SER A 79 4.47 10.17 0.51
N LEU A 80 5.13 9.61 1.51
CA LEU A 80 6.10 8.56 1.28
C LEU A 80 5.48 7.18 1.15
N MET A 81 4.21 7.05 1.54
CA MET A 81 3.56 5.75 1.47
C MET A 81 3.33 5.36 0.03
N GLN A 82 3.65 4.12 -0.31
CA GLN A 82 3.48 3.62 -1.66
C GLN A 82 2.09 3.03 -1.80
N ILE A 83 1.32 3.50 -2.77
CA ILE A 83 -0.03 3.00 -2.97
C ILE A 83 -0.10 2.26 -4.30
N TYR A 84 -0.55 1.02 -4.23
CA TYR A 84 -0.75 0.17 -5.38
C TYR A 84 -2.25 0.03 -5.59
N ILE A 85 -2.70 0.20 -6.81
CA ILE A 85 -4.13 0.13 -7.13
C ILE A 85 -4.44 -1.17 -7.84
N MET A 86 -5.52 -1.84 -7.46
CA MET A 86 -6.03 -3.02 -8.15
C MET A 86 -7.39 -2.71 -8.72
N THR A 87 -7.70 -3.25 -9.88
CA THR A 87 -9.02 -3.03 -10.44
C THR A 87 -9.41 -4.12 -11.42
N GLU A 88 -10.70 -4.40 -11.50
CA GLU A 88 -11.21 -5.33 -12.48
C GLU A 88 -11.41 -4.66 -13.83
N HIS A 89 -11.64 -3.36 -13.80
CA HIS A 89 -11.93 -2.63 -15.03
C HIS A 89 -10.91 -1.54 -15.26
N SER A 90 -9.93 -1.87 -16.08
CA SER A 90 -8.86 -0.95 -16.36
C SER A 90 -9.24 -0.12 -17.56
N THR A 91 -9.52 1.15 -17.35
CA THR A 91 -9.73 2.08 -18.45
C THR A 91 -8.66 3.13 -18.39
N LEU A 92 -8.33 3.69 -19.54
CA LEU A 92 -7.27 4.68 -19.59
C LEU A 92 -7.55 5.88 -18.68
N PRO A 93 -8.77 6.42 -18.62
CA PRO A 93 -9.00 7.53 -17.69
C PRO A 93 -8.72 7.15 -16.24
N HIS A 94 -9.09 5.96 -15.83
CA HIS A 94 -8.83 5.54 -14.44
C HIS A 94 -7.34 5.39 -14.18
N VAL A 95 -6.62 4.82 -15.13
CA VAL A 95 -5.16 4.67 -14.99
C VAL A 95 -4.52 6.03 -14.84
N ILE A 96 -4.93 6.97 -15.68
CA ILE A 96 -4.37 8.32 -15.64
C ILE A 96 -4.68 8.97 -14.29
N GLN A 97 -5.89 8.84 -13.81
CA GLN A 97 -6.25 9.40 -12.52
C GLN A 97 -5.40 8.84 -11.39
N CYS A 98 -5.17 7.53 -11.42
CA CYS A 98 -4.36 6.90 -10.39
C CYS A 98 -2.93 7.37 -10.45
N MET A 99 -2.36 7.43 -11.64
CA MET A 99 -0.97 7.85 -11.75
C MET A 99 -0.80 9.31 -11.40
N LYS A 100 -1.73 10.15 -11.79
CA LYS A 100 -1.66 11.56 -11.42
C LYS A 100 -1.81 11.75 -9.91
N GLY A 101 -2.58 10.88 -9.28
CA GLY A 101 -2.78 10.94 -7.85
C GLY A 101 -1.60 10.42 -7.05
N GLY A 102 -0.61 9.84 -7.72
CA GLY A 102 0.59 9.37 -7.05
C GLY A 102 0.63 7.88 -6.78
N ALA A 103 -0.17 7.08 -7.48
CA ALA A 103 -0.10 5.65 -7.31
C ALA A 103 1.27 5.17 -7.76
N TYR A 104 1.83 4.24 -6.99
CA TYR A 104 3.13 3.69 -7.34
C TYR A 104 3.01 2.68 -8.46
N ASP A 105 1.95 1.89 -8.44
CA ASP A 105 1.76 0.87 -9.45
C ASP A 105 0.27 0.56 -9.58
N TYR A 106 -0.08 -0.21 -10.58
CA TYR A 106 -1.46 -0.42 -10.97
C TYR A 106 -1.58 -1.84 -11.52
N PHE A 107 -2.50 -2.61 -10.99
CA PHE A 107 -2.66 -4.01 -11.39
C PHE A 107 -4.10 -4.32 -11.75
N GLU A 108 -4.29 -5.10 -12.80
CA GLU A 108 -5.61 -5.58 -13.17
C GLU A 108 -5.91 -6.88 -12.47
N LYS A 109 -7.15 -7.06 -12.08
CA LYS A 109 -7.61 -8.32 -11.54
C LYS A 109 -8.00 -9.23 -12.69
N PRO A 110 -7.78 -10.52 -12.59
CA PRO A 110 -7.19 -11.24 -11.46
C PRO A 110 -5.71 -10.97 -11.36
N LEU A 111 -5.24 -10.74 -10.15
CA LEU A 111 -3.87 -10.35 -9.93
C LEU A 111 -2.90 -11.45 -10.30
N GLN A 112 -1.82 -11.04 -10.96
CA GLN A 112 -0.70 -11.95 -11.19
C GLN A 112 0.26 -11.71 -10.05
N LEU A 113 0.33 -12.65 -9.13
CA LEU A 113 1.19 -12.48 -7.97
C LEU A 113 2.62 -12.14 -8.33
N LYS A 114 3.08 -12.73 -9.41
CA LYS A 114 4.42 -12.47 -9.88
C LYS A 114 4.66 -10.98 -10.12
N ASP A 115 3.70 -10.30 -10.73
CA ASP A 115 3.84 -8.87 -11.00
C ASP A 115 3.82 -8.06 -9.72
N VAL A 116 2.93 -8.42 -8.82
CA VAL A 116 2.85 -7.74 -7.53
C VAL A 116 4.15 -7.92 -6.75
N MET A 117 4.69 -9.15 -6.76
CA MET A 117 5.93 -9.41 -6.06
C MET A 117 7.10 -8.65 -6.63
N THR A 118 7.14 -8.50 -7.95
CA THR A 118 8.21 -7.73 -8.59
C THR A 118 8.16 -6.29 -8.11
N SER A 119 6.98 -5.71 -8.07
CA SER A 119 6.82 -4.34 -7.63
C SER A 119 7.16 -4.19 -6.15
N LEU A 120 6.75 -5.16 -5.34
CA LEU A 120 7.05 -5.12 -3.90
C LEU A 120 8.54 -5.28 -3.63
N ASN A 121 9.23 -6.06 -4.44
CA ASN A 121 10.68 -6.17 -4.28
C ASN A 121 11.34 -4.83 -4.49
N GLU A 122 10.85 -4.05 -5.45
CA GLU A 122 11.38 -2.72 -5.67
C GLU A 122 11.10 -1.82 -4.49
N ALA A 123 9.90 -1.94 -3.92
CA ALA A 123 9.55 -1.15 -2.76
C ALA A 123 10.43 -1.50 -1.57
N SER A 124 10.73 -2.79 -1.41
CA SER A 124 11.61 -3.22 -0.32
C SER A 124 13.00 -2.64 -0.47
N ARG A 125 13.53 -2.68 -1.67
CA ARG A 125 14.85 -2.13 -1.91
C ARG A 125 14.88 -0.63 -1.70
N ARG A 126 13.81 0.05 -2.07
CA ARG A 126 13.72 1.48 -1.87
C ARG A 126 13.67 1.81 -0.39
N ALA A 127 12.88 1.06 0.37
CA ALA A 127 12.78 1.29 1.80
C ALA A 127 14.13 1.08 2.48
N ALA A 128 14.85 0.04 2.09
CA ALA A 128 16.15 -0.24 2.66
C ALA A 128 17.14 0.87 2.32
N ARG A 129 17.08 1.37 1.09
CA ARG A 129 17.96 2.43 0.66
C ARG A 129 17.69 3.71 1.42
N TRP A 130 16.40 4.02 1.64
CA TRP A 130 16.05 5.22 2.39
C TRP A 130 16.54 5.13 3.82
N LYS A 131 16.38 3.96 4.42
CA LYS A 131 16.83 3.75 5.78
C LYS A 131 18.34 3.97 5.89
N GLU A 132 19.06 3.50 4.90
CA GLU A 132 20.49 3.65 4.88
C GLU A 132 20.90 5.09 4.66
N LEU A 133 20.25 5.77 3.75
CA LEU A 133 20.58 7.15 3.42
C LEU A 133 20.31 8.11 4.57
N TYR A 134 19.22 7.90 5.25
CA TYR A 134 18.84 8.83 6.30
C TYR A 134 19.39 8.44 7.67
N GLY A 135 20.12 7.38 7.71
CA GLY A 135 20.77 6.97 8.90
C GLY A 135 19.85 6.76 10.05
N LYS A 136 20.03 7.56 11.08
CA LYS A 136 19.21 7.41 12.21
C LYS A 136 17.90 8.06 12.05
N HIS A 137 17.69 8.79 10.96
CA HIS A 137 16.42 9.45 10.78
C HIS A 137 15.47 8.39 10.32
N SER A 138 14.59 7.95 11.15
CA SER A 138 13.63 6.98 10.72
C SER A 138 12.61 7.67 9.83
N ILE A 139 11.89 6.88 9.05
CA ILE A 139 10.80 7.39 8.29
C ILE A 139 9.79 7.91 9.28
N PRO A 140 9.29 9.13 9.11
CA PRO A 140 8.44 9.72 10.13
C PRO A 140 7.19 8.91 10.35
N ALA A 141 6.91 8.64 11.59
CA ALA A 141 5.68 8.00 11.95
C ALA A 141 4.65 9.09 11.93
N LYS A 142 3.40 8.64 11.83
CA LYS A 142 2.37 9.54 11.83
C LYS A 142 2.30 10.40 13.03
N THR A 143 2.58 9.83 14.17
CA THR A 143 2.58 10.59 15.39
C THR A 143 3.56 11.73 15.36
N ASP A 144 4.66 11.54 14.73
CA ASP A 144 5.64 12.59 14.64
C ASP A 144 5.10 13.77 13.87
N GLN A 145 4.36 13.50 12.85
CA GLN A 145 3.81 14.56 12.07
C GLN A 145 2.79 15.35 12.86
N VAL A 146 2.01 14.65 13.64
CA VAL A 146 1.01 15.32 14.42
C VAL A 146 1.63 16.21 15.47
N THR A 147 2.64 15.69 16.12
CA THR A 147 3.26 16.50 17.16
C THR A 147 4.01 17.67 16.61
N ALA A 148 4.33 17.61 15.36
CA ALA A 148 5.08 18.71 14.77
C ALA A 148 4.26 19.96 14.72
N GLU A 149 2.93 19.87 14.82
CA GLU A 149 2.21 21.00 14.79
C GLU A 149 1.87 21.46 15.95
#